data_64a7bd4fe7301501c6f0509e669d87f1
#
_entry.id   64a7bd4fe7301501c6f0509e669d87f1
#
_cell.length_a   1.000
_cell.length_b   1.000
_cell.length_c   1.000
_cell.angle_alpha   90.00
_cell.angle_beta   90.00
_cell.angle_gamma   90.00
#
_symmetry.space_group_name_H-M   'P 1'
#
loop_
_entity.id
_entity.type
_entity.pdbx_description
1 polymer ?
#
loop_
_entity_poly.entity_id
_entity_poly.type
_entity_poly.pdbx_seq_one_letter_code
_entity_poly.pdbx_strand_id
1 'polypeptide(L)'
;MEAIDFLTYSAAEPMTILRRKFNSGESLKKATPLSIPASEALVDIAYLRFVIENAYSGYAYNSKALFDNAFIAIESKIKNSTGYIAVNNFIDLIADKLSFICDGHLSLTTQTYGRGFYKKLQTYVADITVKKENNNYICVETGKIVEFSDDISAFPTIPNGRQAQFILGIRSKDPIEEIAVTVDSIKKTIPVHKIASTAAGKEIPIEEQYIGDTAIISCSSFVGNTDDCADSFFKIGKKCRAYNHVIWDLSNNLGGNSALAEHFLKGLNGGCVDSSKILELRSALVYAKECGEISDIPYHFTCKNSAPEQYDNLYTGTLHVIMNDSVASSAESAVIMAKSLPNVILYGCNSMGIGRFGDLCIYYLPHSQITVWCPQKVFDNTIEETVGCAPDIWIDSSDTIGVVFKHISHK
;
A
#
# COMPACT_ATOMS: atom_id res chain seq x y z
N MET A 1 23.87 6.24 -15.46
CA MET A 1 23.93 7.26 -16.55
C MET A 1 23.66 8.58 -15.87
N GLU A 2 24.60 9.50 -15.91
CA GLU A 2 24.36 10.82 -15.34
C GLU A 2 23.27 11.54 -16.13
N ALA A 3 22.53 12.45 -15.50
CA ALA A 3 21.50 13.23 -16.19
C ALA A 3 22.06 13.97 -17.42
N ILE A 4 23.35 14.36 -17.35
CA ILE A 4 24.08 15.00 -18.44
C ILE A 4 24.31 14.03 -19.60
N ASP A 5 24.69 12.79 -19.35
CA ASP A 5 24.88 11.76 -20.39
C ASP A 5 23.58 11.43 -21.09
N PHE A 6 22.46 11.44 -20.37
CA PHE A 6 21.16 11.29 -20.96
C PHE A 6 20.78 12.49 -21.85
N LEU A 7 21.15 13.70 -21.45
CA LEU A 7 20.94 14.93 -22.22
C LEU A 7 21.76 14.97 -23.49
N THR A 8 22.95 14.41 -23.46
CA THR A 8 23.83 14.29 -24.66
C THR A 8 23.48 13.08 -25.52
N TYR A 9 22.78 12.13 -24.94
CA TYR A 9 22.42 10.89 -25.56
C TYR A 9 21.31 11.16 -26.56
N SER A 10 20.47 11.24 -26.78
CA SER A 10 19.49 11.19 -27.84
C SER A 10 18.65 12.37 -27.88
N ALA A 11 18.86 13.17 -27.06
CA ALA A 11 18.10 14.33 -26.95
C ALA A 11 18.37 14.92 -25.59
N ALA A 12 19.05 15.93 -25.53
CA ALA A 12 18.79 16.97 -24.57
C ALA A 12 17.25 17.25 -24.41
N GLU A 13 16.45 16.49 -25.09
CA GLU A 13 15.00 16.64 -25.23
C GLU A 13 14.23 16.45 -23.94
N PRO A 14 14.47 15.44 -23.06
CA PRO A 14 13.71 15.34 -21.82
C PRO A 14 13.95 16.52 -20.88
N MET A 15 15.19 16.97 -20.73
CA MET A 15 15.50 18.16 -19.94
C MET A 15 15.06 19.44 -20.65
N THR A 16 15.15 19.51 -21.97
CA THR A 16 14.63 20.63 -22.75
C THR A 16 13.11 20.72 -22.63
N ILE A 17 12.41 19.59 -22.67
CA ILE A 17 10.96 19.50 -22.46
C ILE A 17 10.63 19.95 -21.03
N LEU A 18 11.35 19.47 -20.03
CA LEU A 18 11.18 19.92 -18.64
C LEU A 18 11.41 21.43 -18.52
N ARG A 19 12.51 21.96 -19.05
CA ARG A 19 12.81 23.40 -19.03
C ARG A 19 11.69 24.23 -19.64
N ARG A 20 11.17 23.84 -20.81
CA ARG A 20 10.06 24.52 -21.47
C ARG A 20 8.81 24.51 -20.60
N LYS A 21 8.49 23.38 -19.98
CA LYS A 21 7.29 23.21 -19.14
C LYS A 21 7.37 24.00 -17.83
N PHE A 22 8.54 24.06 -17.19
CA PHE A 22 8.73 24.89 -16.00
C PHE A 22 8.67 26.40 -16.31
N ASN A 23 9.13 26.81 -17.47
CA ASN A 23 9.16 28.22 -17.85
C ASN A 23 7.85 28.75 -18.43
N SER A 24 6.95 27.87 -18.92
CA SER A 24 5.74 28.29 -19.62
C SER A 24 4.48 28.38 -18.76
N GLY A 25 4.47 27.77 -17.57
CA GLY A 25 3.25 27.68 -16.72
C GLY A 25 2.10 26.92 -17.39
N GLU A 26 2.34 26.25 -18.53
CA GLU A 26 1.34 25.49 -19.27
C GLU A 26 0.92 24.23 -18.49
N SER A 27 -0.38 23.90 -18.60
CA SER A 27 -0.89 22.61 -18.15
C SER A 27 -0.09 21.48 -18.80
N LEU A 28 0.60 20.70 -17.96
CA LEU A 28 1.53 19.67 -18.39
C LEU A 28 0.83 18.51 -19.11
N LYS A 29 -0.46 18.31 -18.85
CA LYS A 29 -1.24 17.20 -19.41
C LYS A 29 -2.02 17.62 -20.62
N LYS A 30 -1.75 16.97 -21.76
CA LYS A 30 -2.58 17.00 -22.98
C LYS A 30 -3.49 15.77 -23.03
N ALA A 31 -4.42 15.75 -23.97
CA ALA A 31 -5.21 14.55 -24.23
C ALA A 31 -4.28 13.42 -24.71
N THR A 32 -4.48 12.23 -24.18
CA THR A 32 -3.75 11.03 -24.61
C THR A 32 -4.18 10.65 -26.02
N PRO A 33 -3.26 10.55 -27.00
CA PRO A 33 -3.58 10.07 -28.33
C PRO A 33 -3.91 8.57 -28.32
N LEU A 34 -4.65 8.07 -29.30
CA LEU A 34 -4.93 6.64 -29.44
C LEU A 34 -3.68 5.84 -29.82
N SER A 35 -2.80 6.44 -30.60
CA SER A 35 -1.54 5.83 -31.05
C SER A 35 -0.49 6.91 -31.33
N ILE A 36 0.78 6.52 -31.29
CA ILE A 36 1.93 7.36 -31.62
C ILE A 36 2.85 6.67 -32.62
N PRO A 37 3.61 7.41 -33.44
CA PRO A 37 4.66 6.84 -34.29
C PRO A 37 5.73 6.11 -33.46
N ALA A 38 6.33 5.07 -34.03
CA ALA A 38 7.42 4.35 -33.37
C ALA A 38 8.62 5.26 -33.00
N SER A 39 8.92 6.27 -33.80
CA SER A 39 9.95 7.28 -33.49
C SER A 39 9.63 8.09 -32.23
N GLU A 40 8.38 8.48 -32.03
CA GLU A 40 7.93 9.20 -30.85
C GLU A 40 7.89 8.28 -29.60
N ALA A 41 7.53 7.00 -29.78
CA ALA A 41 7.59 6.01 -28.72
C ALA A 41 9.03 5.79 -28.20
N LEU A 42 10.05 5.86 -29.07
CA LEU A 42 11.45 5.81 -28.64
C LEU A 42 11.85 7.01 -27.78
N VAL A 43 11.37 8.21 -28.11
CA VAL A 43 11.60 9.41 -27.27
C VAL A 43 10.92 9.25 -25.91
N ASP A 44 9.68 8.75 -25.89
CA ASP A 44 8.95 8.50 -24.64
C ASP A 44 9.65 7.47 -23.76
N ILE A 45 10.21 6.39 -24.34
CA ILE A 45 10.99 5.40 -23.57
C ILE A 45 12.29 5.98 -23.00
N ALA A 46 13.00 6.78 -23.79
CA ALA A 46 14.19 7.46 -23.30
C ALA A 46 13.85 8.40 -22.12
N TYR A 47 12.72 9.12 -22.22
CA TYR A 47 12.24 9.96 -21.13
C TYR A 47 11.79 9.14 -19.90
N LEU A 48 11.04 8.03 -20.08
CA LEU A 48 10.65 7.15 -19.00
C LEU A 48 11.88 6.57 -18.29
N ARG A 49 12.88 6.11 -19.03
CA ARG A 49 14.14 5.63 -18.46
C ARG A 49 14.78 6.70 -17.60
N PHE A 50 14.85 7.93 -18.08
CA PHE A 50 15.38 9.05 -17.32
C PHE A 50 14.58 9.31 -16.03
N VAL A 51 13.24 9.26 -16.07
CA VAL A 51 12.39 9.39 -14.88
C VAL A 51 12.66 8.26 -13.89
N ILE A 52 12.70 7.01 -14.34
CA ILE A 52 12.96 5.84 -13.48
C ILE A 52 14.35 5.96 -12.82
N GLU A 53 15.39 6.29 -13.57
CA GLU A 53 16.75 6.37 -13.05
C GLU A 53 17.00 7.57 -12.12
N ASN A 54 16.16 8.62 -12.19
CA ASN A 54 16.38 9.87 -11.46
C ASN A 54 15.27 10.27 -10.47
N ALA A 55 14.08 9.70 -10.57
CA ALA A 55 12.95 10.09 -9.72
C ALA A 55 12.26 8.93 -9.03
N TYR A 56 12.50 7.70 -9.44
CA TYR A 56 11.90 6.53 -8.83
C TYR A 56 12.69 6.05 -7.62
N SER A 57 12.11 6.17 -6.42
CA SER A 57 12.78 5.74 -5.18
C SER A 57 13.08 4.24 -5.13
N GLY A 58 12.26 3.41 -5.77
CA GLY A 58 12.46 1.96 -5.88
C GLY A 58 13.61 1.54 -6.82
N TYR A 59 14.18 2.48 -7.60
CA TYR A 59 15.30 2.17 -8.51
C TYR A 59 16.51 1.59 -7.76
N ALA A 60 16.84 2.14 -6.58
CA ALA A 60 17.97 1.66 -5.76
C ALA A 60 17.75 0.27 -5.15
N TYR A 61 16.51 -0.23 -5.13
CA TYR A 61 16.16 -1.53 -4.55
C TYR A 61 16.09 -2.67 -5.58
N ASN A 62 16.39 -2.35 -6.84
CA ASN A 62 16.41 -3.32 -7.94
C ASN A 62 17.78 -3.30 -8.64
N SER A 63 18.13 -4.40 -9.27
CA SER A 63 19.37 -4.48 -10.03
C SER A 63 19.33 -3.55 -11.26
N LYS A 64 20.35 -2.68 -11.41
CA LYS A 64 20.51 -1.84 -12.60
C LYS A 64 20.45 -2.66 -13.90
N ALA A 65 21.05 -3.84 -13.92
CA ALA A 65 21.06 -4.70 -15.09
C ALA A 65 19.64 -5.16 -15.52
N LEU A 66 18.71 -5.31 -14.57
CA LEU A 66 17.32 -5.62 -14.91
C LEU A 66 16.66 -4.46 -15.66
N PHE A 67 16.87 -3.23 -15.20
CA PHE A 67 16.37 -2.05 -15.91
C PHE A 67 17.01 -1.90 -17.28
N ASP A 68 18.34 -2.01 -17.39
CA ASP A 68 19.04 -1.90 -18.67
C ASP A 68 18.52 -2.92 -19.68
N ASN A 69 18.39 -4.18 -19.29
CA ASN A 69 17.87 -5.25 -20.14
C ASN A 69 16.42 -5.00 -20.57
N ALA A 70 15.58 -4.53 -19.63
CA ALA A 70 14.19 -4.22 -19.92
C ALA A 70 14.06 -3.09 -20.95
N PHE A 71 14.76 -1.98 -20.77
CA PHE A 71 14.74 -0.86 -21.69
C PHE A 71 15.30 -1.22 -23.07
N ILE A 72 16.39 -1.98 -23.15
CA ILE A 72 16.91 -2.53 -24.41
C ILE A 72 15.85 -3.38 -25.12
N ALA A 73 15.15 -4.25 -24.39
CA ALA A 73 14.12 -5.10 -24.96
C ALA A 73 12.91 -4.30 -25.46
N ILE A 74 12.49 -3.25 -24.73
CA ILE A 74 11.41 -2.35 -25.13
C ILE A 74 11.81 -1.61 -26.43
N GLU A 75 12.99 -0.97 -26.43
CA GLU A 75 13.49 -0.25 -27.62
C GLU A 75 13.59 -1.16 -28.85
N SER A 76 14.14 -2.38 -28.67
CA SER A 76 14.22 -3.34 -29.77
C SER A 76 12.85 -3.69 -30.33
N LYS A 77 11.84 -3.87 -29.47
CA LYS A 77 10.47 -4.17 -29.92
C LYS A 77 9.86 -3.00 -30.68
N ILE A 78 10.09 -1.77 -30.22
CA ILE A 78 9.61 -0.55 -30.89
C ILE A 78 10.30 -0.38 -32.26
N LYS A 79 11.64 -0.54 -32.32
CA LYS A 79 12.41 -0.43 -33.58
C LYS A 79 11.97 -1.44 -34.65
N ASN A 80 11.49 -2.60 -34.22
CA ASN A 80 10.95 -3.64 -35.11
C ASN A 80 9.47 -3.44 -35.47
N SER A 81 8.82 -2.44 -34.89
CA SER A 81 7.43 -2.10 -35.23
C SER A 81 7.41 -1.18 -36.45
N THR A 82 6.44 -1.39 -37.35
CA THR A 82 6.22 -0.52 -38.50
C THR A 82 5.01 0.37 -38.27
N GLY A 83 5.20 1.68 -38.36
CA GLY A 83 4.09 2.64 -38.31
C GLY A 83 3.77 3.14 -36.87
N TYR A 84 2.50 3.03 -36.52
CA TYR A 84 1.98 3.55 -35.23
C TYR A 84 1.82 2.45 -34.21
N ILE A 85 2.04 2.81 -32.95
CA ILE A 85 1.84 1.94 -31.77
C ILE A 85 0.65 2.47 -30.98
N ALA A 86 -0.35 1.65 -30.74
CA ALA A 86 -1.47 2.00 -29.87
C ALA A 86 -0.97 2.24 -28.45
N VAL A 87 -1.41 3.32 -27.79
CA VAL A 87 -0.90 3.75 -26.50
C VAL A 87 -1.13 2.70 -25.41
N ASN A 88 -2.27 2.00 -25.41
CA ASN A 88 -2.52 0.92 -24.46
C ASN A 88 -1.53 -0.25 -24.64
N ASN A 89 -1.24 -0.66 -25.90
CA ASN A 89 -0.25 -1.71 -26.18
C ASN A 89 1.17 -1.26 -25.79
N PHE A 90 1.44 0.04 -25.86
CA PHE A 90 2.71 0.62 -25.42
C PHE A 90 2.85 0.54 -23.90
N ILE A 91 1.79 0.85 -23.15
CA ILE A 91 1.75 0.64 -21.68
C ILE A 91 1.99 -0.83 -21.35
N ASP A 92 1.32 -1.76 -22.03
CA ASP A 92 1.48 -3.19 -21.81
C ASP A 92 2.91 -3.66 -22.04
N LEU A 93 3.50 -3.23 -23.16
CA LEU A 93 4.89 -3.56 -23.49
C LEU A 93 5.85 -3.10 -22.37
N ILE A 94 5.68 -1.87 -21.89
CA ILE A 94 6.52 -1.33 -20.81
C ILE A 94 6.30 -2.12 -19.52
N ALA A 95 5.05 -2.31 -19.12
CA ALA A 95 4.69 -3.01 -17.89
C ALA A 95 5.18 -4.46 -17.87
N ASP A 96 5.06 -5.17 -19.01
CA ASP A 96 5.53 -6.55 -19.11
C ASP A 96 7.06 -6.67 -18.99
N LYS A 97 7.81 -5.73 -19.57
CA LYS A 97 9.28 -5.74 -19.47
C LYS A 97 9.80 -5.27 -18.12
N LEU A 98 9.07 -4.40 -17.43
CA LEU A 98 9.38 -3.94 -16.09
C LEU A 98 8.67 -4.75 -14.98
N SER A 99 8.11 -5.91 -15.29
CA SER A 99 7.35 -6.75 -14.37
C SER A 99 8.13 -7.29 -13.15
N PHE A 100 9.45 -7.15 -13.13
CA PHE A 100 10.28 -7.43 -11.97
C PHE A 100 10.14 -6.39 -10.85
N ILE A 101 9.61 -5.20 -11.17
CA ILE A 101 9.29 -4.17 -10.17
C ILE A 101 8.11 -4.68 -9.33
N CYS A 102 8.24 -4.50 -8.02
CA CYS A 102 7.19 -4.80 -7.07
C CYS A 102 6.92 -3.53 -6.25
N ASP A 103 6.00 -2.70 -6.74
CA ASP A 103 5.67 -1.41 -6.13
C ASP A 103 4.23 -1.03 -6.47
N GLY A 104 3.40 -0.87 -5.45
CA GLY A 104 1.97 -0.54 -5.61
C GLY A 104 1.71 0.92 -6.00
N HIS A 105 2.70 1.79 -5.83
CA HIS A 105 2.57 3.21 -6.15
C HIS A 105 3.10 3.58 -7.54
N LEU A 106 4.05 2.79 -8.10
CA LEU A 106 4.49 3.00 -9.47
C LEU A 106 3.41 2.53 -10.45
N SER A 107 2.98 3.39 -11.35
CA SER A 107 2.03 2.99 -12.39
C SER A 107 2.11 3.89 -13.63
N LEU A 108 1.62 3.35 -14.74
CA LEU A 108 1.48 4.02 -16.02
C LEU A 108 0.00 4.08 -16.37
N THR A 109 -0.56 5.28 -16.55
CA THR A 109 -1.99 5.45 -16.79
C THR A 109 -2.30 6.43 -17.91
N THR A 110 -3.46 6.22 -18.55
CA THR A 110 -4.16 7.20 -19.39
C THR A 110 -5.46 7.63 -18.68
N GLN A 111 -6.39 8.23 -19.40
CA GLN A 111 -7.74 8.53 -18.87
C GLN A 111 -8.59 7.27 -18.69
N THR A 112 -8.35 6.23 -19.48
CA THR A 112 -9.23 5.05 -19.56
C THR A 112 -8.51 3.73 -19.38
N TYR A 113 -7.17 3.71 -19.30
CA TYR A 113 -6.36 2.51 -19.20
C TYR A 113 -5.16 2.73 -18.30
N GLY A 114 -4.71 1.67 -17.64
CA GLY A 114 -3.50 1.75 -16.80
C GLY A 114 -2.96 0.37 -16.40
N ARG A 115 -1.68 0.36 -16.08
CA ARG A 115 -0.94 -0.79 -15.54
C ARG A 115 -0.08 -0.34 -14.36
N GLY A 116 -0.22 -1.05 -13.26
CA GLY A 116 0.70 -0.95 -12.11
C GLY A 116 1.73 -2.07 -12.13
N PHE A 117 2.66 -2.00 -11.19
CA PHE A 117 3.77 -2.95 -11.01
C PHE A 117 3.62 -3.74 -9.70
N TYR A 118 2.39 -4.06 -9.35
CA TYR A 118 2.03 -4.67 -8.08
C TYR A 118 1.08 -5.84 -8.28
N LYS A 119 1.36 -6.94 -7.60
CA LYS A 119 0.46 -8.09 -7.52
C LYS A 119 0.19 -8.41 -6.07
N LYS A 120 -1.03 -8.09 -5.64
CA LYS A 120 -1.49 -8.23 -4.26
C LYS A 120 -1.46 -9.69 -3.79
N LEU A 121 -0.95 -9.89 -2.57
CA LEU A 121 -1.07 -11.15 -1.86
C LEU A 121 -2.45 -11.22 -1.21
N GLN A 122 -3.28 -12.17 -1.64
CA GLN A 122 -4.62 -12.38 -1.12
C GLN A 122 -4.65 -13.52 -0.12
N THR A 123 -5.56 -13.46 0.84
CA THR A 123 -5.78 -14.52 1.83
C THR A 123 -7.03 -15.31 1.46
N TYR A 124 -6.86 -16.61 1.39
CA TYR A 124 -7.93 -17.59 1.17
C TYR A 124 -8.06 -18.43 2.43
N VAL A 125 -9.28 -18.64 2.90
CA VAL A 125 -9.58 -19.37 4.13
C VAL A 125 -10.51 -20.54 3.85
N ALA A 126 -10.36 -21.61 4.61
CA ALA A 126 -11.21 -22.81 4.54
C ALA A 126 -12.29 -22.75 5.61
N ASP A 127 -13.44 -23.35 5.32
CA ASP A 127 -14.53 -23.51 6.28
C ASP A 127 -14.21 -24.59 7.32
N ILE A 128 -13.03 -24.47 7.93
CA ILE A 128 -12.59 -25.35 9.02
C ILE A 128 -11.96 -24.52 10.13
N THR A 129 -12.53 -24.64 11.32
CA THR A 129 -11.99 -24.00 12.52
C THR A 129 -11.30 -25.04 13.37
N VAL A 130 -10.10 -24.71 13.84
CA VAL A 130 -9.30 -25.59 14.68
C VAL A 130 -8.91 -24.88 15.98
N LYS A 131 -8.69 -25.68 17.05
CA LYS A 131 -8.05 -25.24 18.28
C LYS A 131 -6.72 -25.93 18.45
N LYS A 132 -5.80 -25.32 19.17
CA LYS A 132 -4.48 -25.88 19.45
C LYS A 132 -4.48 -26.54 20.83
N GLU A 133 -4.22 -27.85 20.88
CA GLU A 133 -4.09 -28.62 22.11
C GLU A 133 -2.83 -29.51 22.03
N ASN A 134 -1.96 -29.44 23.03
CA ASN A 134 -0.75 -30.28 23.12
C ASN A 134 0.08 -30.32 21.81
N ASN A 135 0.30 -29.19 21.18
CA ASN A 135 0.98 -29.04 19.86
C ASN A 135 0.21 -29.58 18.65
N ASN A 136 -0.98 -30.14 18.80
CA ASN A 136 -1.84 -30.56 17.68
C ASN A 136 -2.91 -29.53 17.40
N TYR A 137 -3.31 -29.45 16.14
CA TYR A 137 -4.52 -28.75 15.74
C TYR A 137 -5.69 -29.74 15.71
N ILE A 138 -6.76 -29.39 16.37
CA ILE A 138 -7.96 -30.24 16.49
C ILE A 138 -9.14 -29.50 15.88
N CYS A 139 -9.81 -30.11 14.91
CA CYS A 139 -11.03 -29.57 14.34
C CYS A 139 -12.09 -29.39 15.44
N VAL A 140 -12.62 -28.17 15.54
CA VAL A 140 -13.58 -27.82 16.61
C VAL A 140 -14.89 -28.60 16.49
N GLU A 141 -15.37 -28.86 15.28
CA GLU A 141 -16.63 -29.57 15.03
C GLU A 141 -16.53 -31.06 15.26
N THR A 142 -15.41 -31.68 14.86
CA THR A 142 -15.30 -33.14 14.84
C THR A 142 -14.46 -33.72 15.97
N GLY A 143 -13.68 -32.90 16.66
CA GLY A 143 -12.69 -33.32 17.67
C GLY A 143 -11.49 -34.08 17.11
N LYS A 144 -11.29 -34.11 15.78
CA LYS A 144 -10.24 -34.86 15.10
C LYS A 144 -8.98 -34.03 14.89
N ILE A 145 -7.82 -34.70 14.90
CA ILE A 145 -6.53 -34.08 14.60
C ILE A 145 -6.50 -33.65 13.14
N VAL A 146 -6.00 -32.43 12.90
CA VAL A 146 -5.79 -31.85 11.57
C VAL A 146 -4.32 -31.53 11.39
N GLU A 147 -3.72 -32.10 10.37
CA GLU A 147 -2.33 -31.84 9.93
C GLU A 147 -2.37 -31.15 8.57
N PHE A 148 -1.46 -30.23 8.34
CA PHE A 148 -1.35 -29.46 7.10
C PHE A 148 0.12 -29.12 6.80
N SER A 149 0.39 -28.80 5.55
CA SER A 149 1.74 -28.43 5.06
C SER A 149 2.12 -27.00 5.48
N ASP A 150 3.41 -26.66 5.36
CA ASP A 150 3.97 -25.37 5.80
C ASP A 150 3.45 -24.16 5.00
N ASP A 151 2.89 -24.37 3.82
CA ASP A 151 2.25 -23.34 3.00
C ASP A 151 0.85 -22.95 3.51
N ILE A 152 0.23 -23.78 4.34
CA ILE A 152 -1.04 -23.53 5.00
C ILE A 152 -0.79 -22.94 6.40
N SER A 153 -1.47 -21.87 6.72
CA SER A 153 -1.37 -21.19 8.01
C SER A 153 -2.63 -21.40 8.85
N ALA A 154 -2.44 -21.49 10.16
CA ALA A 154 -3.52 -21.43 11.14
C ALA A 154 -3.60 -19.98 11.65
N PHE A 155 -4.53 -19.19 11.11
CA PHE A 155 -4.74 -17.80 11.46
C PHE A 155 -5.57 -17.68 12.74
N PRO A 156 -5.07 -16.96 13.79
CA PRO A 156 -5.86 -16.70 14.99
C PRO A 156 -7.19 -16.03 14.65
N THR A 157 -8.29 -16.51 15.18
CA THR A 157 -9.64 -15.96 14.90
C THR A 157 -10.54 -16.02 16.13
N ILE A 158 -11.64 -15.28 16.11
CA ILE A 158 -12.67 -15.23 17.15
C ILE A 158 -14.05 -15.46 16.51
N PRO A 159 -14.43 -16.69 16.18
CA PRO A 159 -15.72 -16.96 15.54
C PRO A 159 -16.88 -16.34 16.33
N ASN A 160 -17.66 -15.49 15.68
CA ASN A 160 -18.76 -14.75 16.32
C ASN A 160 -18.39 -14.01 17.62
N GLY A 161 -17.11 -13.64 17.79
CA GLY A 161 -16.60 -12.85 18.93
C GLY A 161 -16.46 -13.62 20.26
N ARG A 162 -16.67 -14.95 20.30
CA ARG A 162 -16.81 -15.68 21.58
C ARG A 162 -15.53 -16.31 22.13
N GLN A 163 -14.81 -17.07 21.33
CA GLN A 163 -13.64 -17.83 21.80
C GLN A 163 -12.53 -17.80 20.78
N ALA A 164 -11.29 -17.59 21.22
CA ALA A 164 -10.11 -17.62 20.35
C ALA A 164 -9.90 -19.05 19.80
N GLN A 165 -9.79 -19.14 18.49
CA GLN A 165 -9.57 -20.34 17.71
C GLN A 165 -8.65 -20.02 16.54
N PHE A 166 -8.50 -20.94 15.59
CA PHE A 166 -7.75 -20.69 14.35
C PHE A 166 -8.61 -21.11 13.16
N ILE A 167 -8.52 -20.32 12.10
CA ILE A 167 -9.03 -20.65 10.77
C ILE A 167 -7.85 -21.06 9.88
N LEU A 168 -8.01 -22.16 9.13
CA LEU A 168 -6.95 -22.57 8.21
C LEU A 168 -7.06 -21.78 6.90
N GLY A 169 -5.91 -21.43 6.34
CA GLY A 169 -5.89 -20.71 5.07
C GLY A 169 -4.50 -20.59 4.46
N ILE A 170 -4.46 -19.99 3.29
CA ILE A 170 -3.25 -19.80 2.50
C ILE A 170 -3.22 -18.36 1.96
N ARG A 171 -2.02 -17.81 1.83
CA ARG A 171 -1.81 -16.52 1.18
C ARG A 171 -1.18 -16.73 -0.18
N SER A 172 -1.79 -16.20 -1.23
CA SER A 172 -1.33 -16.39 -2.61
C SER A 172 -1.54 -15.13 -3.47
N LYS A 173 -0.63 -14.95 -4.43
CA LYS A 173 -0.80 -13.95 -5.51
C LYS A 173 -1.72 -14.45 -6.63
N ASP A 174 -1.90 -15.74 -6.72
CA ASP A 174 -2.78 -16.39 -7.68
C ASP A 174 -4.03 -16.93 -6.99
N PRO A 175 -5.17 -17.03 -7.67
CA PRO A 175 -6.38 -17.64 -7.13
C PRO A 175 -6.13 -19.07 -6.68
N ILE A 176 -6.62 -19.41 -5.48
CA ILE A 176 -6.59 -20.75 -4.91
C ILE A 176 -8.04 -21.17 -4.68
N GLU A 177 -8.39 -22.40 -5.08
CA GLU A 177 -9.75 -22.94 -4.95
C GLU A 177 -9.88 -23.94 -3.79
N GLU A 178 -8.76 -24.61 -3.44
CA GLU A 178 -8.77 -25.66 -2.41
C GLU A 178 -7.40 -25.80 -1.73
N ILE A 179 -7.40 -26.35 -0.52
CA ILE A 179 -6.19 -26.74 0.22
C ILE A 179 -6.25 -28.21 0.59
N ALA A 180 -5.10 -28.87 0.66
CA ALA A 180 -4.97 -30.25 1.09
C ALA A 180 -4.60 -30.33 2.57
N VAL A 181 -5.39 -31.04 3.37
CA VAL A 181 -5.13 -31.29 4.78
C VAL A 181 -5.26 -32.80 5.08
N THR A 182 -4.69 -33.26 6.19
CA THR A 182 -4.89 -34.62 6.69
C THR A 182 -5.75 -34.53 7.96
N VAL A 183 -6.89 -35.19 7.97
CA VAL A 183 -7.79 -35.24 9.12
C VAL A 183 -7.84 -36.71 9.59
N ASP A 184 -7.34 -36.95 10.80
CA ASP A 184 -7.32 -38.30 11.39
C ASP A 184 -6.61 -39.33 10.47
N SER A 185 -5.43 -38.95 9.94
CA SER A 185 -4.60 -39.72 8.99
C SER A 185 -5.23 -39.93 7.59
N ILE A 186 -6.36 -39.27 7.28
CA ILE A 186 -7.01 -39.33 5.97
C ILE A 186 -6.78 -38.02 5.23
N LYS A 187 -6.13 -38.07 4.07
CA LYS A 187 -5.99 -36.92 3.18
C LYS A 187 -7.34 -36.41 2.70
N LYS A 188 -7.57 -35.12 2.82
CA LYS A 188 -8.78 -34.42 2.36
C LYS A 188 -8.40 -33.15 1.63
N THR A 189 -9.18 -32.79 0.64
CA THR A 189 -9.15 -31.50 -0.02
C THR A 189 -10.33 -30.68 0.51
N ILE A 190 -10.04 -29.45 0.94
CA ILE A 190 -11.05 -28.55 1.50
C ILE A 190 -11.12 -27.31 0.62
N PRO A 191 -12.32 -26.93 0.14
CA PRO A 191 -12.51 -25.70 -0.60
C PRO A 191 -12.09 -24.48 0.24
N VAL A 192 -11.54 -23.48 -0.43
CA VAL A 192 -11.25 -22.19 0.18
C VAL A 192 -11.97 -21.07 -0.57
N HIS A 193 -12.26 -20.02 0.15
CA HIS A 193 -12.77 -18.78 -0.41
C HIS A 193 -11.87 -17.60 0.00
N LYS A 194 -11.93 -16.52 -0.76
CA LYS A 194 -11.26 -15.29 -0.36
C LYS A 194 -11.86 -14.82 0.96
N ILE A 195 -11.02 -14.51 1.95
CA ILE A 195 -11.48 -14.03 3.26
C ILE A 195 -12.45 -12.84 3.09
N ALA A 196 -13.61 -12.94 3.71
CA ALA A 196 -14.61 -11.90 3.64
C ALA A 196 -14.12 -10.65 4.39
N SER A 197 -14.45 -9.50 3.86
CA SER A 197 -14.15 -8.21 4.46
C SER A 197 -15.29 -7.24 4.24
N THR A 198 -15.33 -6.16 5.01
CA THR A 198 -16.31 -5.09 4.83
C THR A 198 -16.31 -4.60 3.39
N ALA A 199 -17.45 -4.60 2.73
CA ALA A 199 -17.57 -4.12 1.36
C ALA A 199 -17.23 -2.62 1.29
N ALA A 200 -16.62 -2.18 0.18
CA ALA A 200 -16.38 -0.79 -0.07
C ALA A 200 -17.71 -0.03 -0.09
N GLY A 201 -17.84 0.96 0.80
CA GLY A 201 -18.99 1.83 0.92
C GLY A 201 -18.70 3.23 0.37
N LYS A 202 -19.51 4.18 0.82
CA LYS A 202 -19.25 5.60 0.58
C LYS A 202 -17.96 6.00 1.31
N GLU A 203 -17.17 6.85 0.69
CA GLU A 203 -16.00 7.43 1.35
C GLU A 203 -16.43 8.25 2.58
N ILE A 204 -15.90 7.87 3.74
CA ILE A 204 -16.18 8.49 5.03
C ILE A 204 -14.85 9.03 5.57
N PRO A 205 -14.65 10.36 5.58
CA PRO A 205 -13.41 10.93 6.14
C PRO A 205 -13.23 10.54 7.60
N ILE A 206 -14.23 10.78 8.44
CA ILE A 206 -14.27 10.29 9.82
C ILE A 206 -15.71 10.31 10.34
N GLU A 207 -16.13 9.25 11.02
CA GLU A 207 -17.43 9.12 11.67
C GLU A 207 -17.26 8.59 13.09
N GLU A 208 -18.06 9.09 14.03
CA GLU A 208 -17.97 8.78 15.44
C GLU A 208 -19.27 8.15 15.94
N GLN A 209 -19.15 7.03 16.64
CA GLN A 209 -20.25 6.42 17.38
C GLN A 209 -19.78 6.04 18.79
N TYR A 210 -20.63 6.19 19.79
CA TYR A 210 -20.31 5.95 21.19
C TYR A 210 -21.36 5.03 21.81
N ILE A 211 -20.95 3.87 22.35
CA ILE A 211 -21.85 2.85 22.90
C ILE A 211 -21.25 2.35 24.23
N GLY A 212 -21.89 2.70 25.35
CA GLY A 212 -21.39 2.33 26.67
C GLY A 212 -19.98 2.87 26.92
N ASP A 213 -19.03 1.99 27.14
CA ASP A 213 -17.61 2.31 27.36
C ASP A 213 -16.73 2.15 26.10
N THR A 214 -17.36 2.03 24.95
CA THR A 214 -16.70 1.84 23.65
C THR A 214 -16.95 3.02 22.71
N ALA A 215 -15.88 3.59 22.18
CA ALA A 215 -15.92 4.52 21.05
C ALA A 215 -15.63 3.76 19.74
N ILE A 216 -16.44 3.98 18.71
CA ILE A 216 -16.25 3.44 17.37
C ILE A 216 -15.98 4.59 16.43
N ILE A 217 -14.82 4.58 15.80
CA ILE A 217 -14.35 5.63 14.90
C ILE A 217 -14.08 5.00 13.55
N SER A 218 -14.93 5.29 12.57
CA SER A 218 -14.79 4.81 11.20
C SER A 218 -14.13 5.86 10.32
N CYS A 219 -13.09 5.47 9.59
CA CYS A 219 -12.33 6.35 8.72
C CYS A 219 -11.88 5.58 7.47
N SER A 220 -12.61 5.70 6.37
CA SER A 220 -12.27 5.03 5.10
C SER A 220 -11.41 5.90 4.17
N SER A 221 -10.99 7.10 4.60
CA SER A 221 -10.17 8.00 3.80
C SER A 221 -9.41 8.99 4.67
N PHE A 222 -8.15 9.23 4.34
CA PHE A 222 -7.35 10.31 4.90
C PHE A 222 -7.26 11.49 3.93
N VAL A 223 -8.40 11.90 3.38
CA VAL A 223 -8.50 13.08 2.51
C VAL A 223 -8.66 14.33 3.36
N GLY A 224 -7.81 15.31 3.12
CA GLY A 224 -7.82 16.62 3.79
C GLY A 224 -6.40 17.10 4.06
N ASN A 225 -6.15 18.37 3.72
CA ASN A 225 -4.84 19.02 3.87
C ASN A 225 -4.94 20.35 4.64
N THR A 226 -6.04 20.57 5.34
CA THR A 226 -6.25 21.80 6.12
C THR A 226 -5.94 21.57 7.59
N ASP A 227 -5.52 22.61 8.29
CA ASP A 227 -5.32 22.58 9.74
C ASP A 227 -6.61 22.20 10.47
N ASP A 228 -7.77 22.62 9.96
CA ASP A 228 -9.10 22.27 10.51
C ASP A 228 -9.35 20.75 10.46
N CYS A 229 -8.92 20.07 9.39
CA CYS A 229 -9.01 18.60 9.30
C CYS A 229 -8.12 17.94 10.35
N ALA A 230 -6.86 18.36 10.47
CA ALA A 230 -5.92 17.86 11.45
C ALA A 230 -6.42 18.07 12.89
N ASP A 231 -6.92 19.26 13.18
CA ASP A 231 -7.53 19.62 14.46
C ASP A 231 -8.76 18.76 14.79
N SER A 232 -9.59 18.45 13.79
CA SER A 232 -10.74 17.57 13.97
C SER A 232 -10.31 16.17 14.39
N PHE A 233 -9.35 15.56 13.69
CA PHE A 233 -8.81 14.24 14.04
C PHE A 233 -8.19 14.23 15.45
N PHE A 234 -7.44 15.27 15.82
CA PHE A 234 -6.89 15.41 17.17
C PHE A 234 -7.97 15.49 18.25
N LYS A 235 -9.02 16.31 18.04
CA LYS A 235 -10.13 16.47 18.99
C LYS A 235 -10.90 15.16 19.19
N ILE A 236 -11.15 14.41 18.11
CA ILE A 236 -11.80 13.10 18.16
C ILE A 236 -10.94 12.12 18.96
N GLY A 237 -9.64 12.02 18.65
CA GLY A 237 -8.72 11.18 19.43
C GLY A 237 -8.70 11.54 20.92
N LYS A 238 -8.65 12.83 21.25
CA LYS A 238 -8.72 13.31 22.63
C LYS A 238 -10.02 12.92 23.34
N LYS A 239 -11.16 12.99 22.65
CA LYS A 239 -12.46 12.59 23.18
C LYS A 239 -12.50 11.08 23.47
N CYS A 240 -11.85 10.27 22.66
CA CYS A 240 -11.78 8.82 22.82
C CYS A 240 -11.07 8.38 24.10
N ARG A 241 -10.26 9.22 24.75
CA ARG A 241 -9.61 8.88 26.03
C ARG A 241 -10.58 8.54 27.16
N ALA A 242 -11.81 9.01 27.07
CA ALA A 242 -12.83 8.74 28.09
C ALA A 242 -13.40 7.31 28.03
N TYR A 243 -13.02 6.52 27.03
CA TYR A 243 -13.56 5.18 26.77
C TYR A 243 -12.53 4.10 27.05
N ASN A 244 -12.95 2.98 27.63
CA ASN A 244 -12.08 1.84 27.89
C ASN A 244 -11.66 1.12 26.60
N HIS A 245 -12.52 1.18 25.59
CA HIS A 245 -12.29 0.57 24.29
C HIS A 245 -12.48 1.59 23.18
N VAL A 246 -11.53 1.66 22.26
CA VAL A 246 -11.65 2.44 21.02
C VAL A 246 -11.52 1.47 19.86
N ILE A 247 -12.58 1.33 19.05
CA ILE A 247 -12.53 0.63 17.77
C ILE A 247 -12.23 1.67 16.70
N TRP A 248 -11.07 1.56 16.07
CA TRP A 248 -10.69 2.41 14.95
C TRP A 248 -10.78 1.59 13.66
N ASP A 249 -11.87 1.77 12.94
CA ASP A 249 -12.13 1.08 11.68
C ASP A 249 -11.50 1.83 10.51
N LEU A 250 -10.44 1.25 9.97
CA LEU A 250 -9.74 1.71 8.77
C LEU A 250 -10.12 0.90 7.52
N SER A 251 -11.13 0.04 7.61
CA SER A 251 -11.55 -0.77 6.45
C SER A 251 -11.80 0.11 5.22
N ASN A 252 -11.26 -0.35 4.07
CA ASN A 252 -11.35 0.34 2.79
C ASN A 252 -10.62 1.70 2.72
N ASN A 253 -9.77 2.04 3.68
CA ASN A 253 -8.98 3.26 3.64
C ASN A 253 -7.76 3.09 2.70
N LEU A 254 -7.83 3.72 1.55
CA LEU A 254 -6.75 3.68 0.55
C LEU A 254 -5.57 4.62 0.89
N GLY A 255 -5.61 5.29 2.04
CA GLY A 255 -4.58 6.22 2.46
C GLY A 255 -4.93 7.68 2.21
N GLY A 256 -3.93 8.48 1.85
CA GLY A 256 -4.00 9.92 1.68
C GLY A 256 -2.95 10.65 2.52
N ASN A 257 -3.37 11.55 3.40
CA ASN A 257 -2.49 12.31 4.28
C ASN A 257 -2.28 11.61 5.63
N SER A 258 -1.12 10.99 5.84
CA SER A 258 -0.79 10.27 7.09
C SER A 258 -0.77 11.18 8.34
N ALA A 259 -0.62 12.49 8.18
CA ALA A 259 -0.67 13.43 9.31
C ALA A 259 -2.03 13.39 10.02
N LEU A 260 -3.13 13.08 9.32
CA LEU A 260 -4.46 12.96 9.95
C LEU A 260 -4.49 11.77 10.94
N ALA A 261 -3.93 10.64 10.57
CA ALA A 261 -3.78 9.49 11.47
C ALA A 261 -2.91 9.81 12.67
N GLU A 262 -1.78 10.49 12.44
CA GLU A 262 -0.88 10.94 13.49
C GLU A 262 -1.59 11.89 14.48
N HIS A 263 -2.37 12.85 13.99
CA HIS A 263 -3.16 13.77 14.82
C HIS A 263 -4.21 13.03 15.67
N PHE A 264 -4.91 12.04 15.09
CA PHE A 264 -5.84 11.20 15.86
C PHE A 264 -5.12 10.47 17.00
N LEU A 265 -4.01 9.81 16.72
CA LEU A 265 -3.24 9.05 17.69
C LEU A 265 -2.57 9.96 18.74
N LYS A 266 -2.07 11.13 18.36
CA LYS A 266 -1.61 12.18 19.29
C LYS A 266 -2.74 12.64 20.20
N GLY A 267 -3.92 12.88 19.65
CA GLY A 267 -5.12 13.18 20.42
C GLY A 267 -5.45 12.10 21.43
N LEU A 268 -5.41 10.83 21.01
CA LEU A 268 -5.70 9.67 21.88
C LEU A 268 -4.64 9.46 22.96
N ASN A 269 -3.38 9.47 22.60
CA ASN A 269 -2.29 9.06 23.51
C ASN A 269 -1.57 10.21 24.22
N GLY A 270 -1.75 11.45 23.79
CA GLY A 270 -1.18 12.63 24.42
C GLY A 270 0.22 13.02 23.96
N GLY A 271 0.85 12.25 23.08
CA GLY A 271 2.18 12.51 22.56
C GLY A 271 2.37 12.00 21.14
N CYS A 272 3.55 12.22 20.57
CA CYS A 272 3.88 11.69 19.25
C CYS A 272 3.86 10.16 19.26
N VAL A 273 3.46 9.60 18.14
CA VAL A 273 3.57 8.17 17.87
C VAL A 273 4.86 7.92 17.10
N ASP A 274 5.45 6.75 17.31
CA ASP A 274 6.65 6.37 16.54
C ASP A 274 6.28 6.25 15.07
N SER A 275 6.94 7.05 14.26
CA SER A 275 6.77 7.04 12.80
C SER A 275 7.95 6.34 12.15
N SER A 276 7.69 5.72 11.01
CA SER A 276 8.73 5.09 10.21
C SER A 276 9.83 6.10 9.85
N LYS A 277 11.08 5.64 9.83
CA LYS A 277 12.17 6.39 9.22
C LYS A 277 11.86 6.62 7.76
N ILE A 278 11.98 7.86 7.30
CA ILE A 278 11.68 8.26 5.93
C ILE A 278 12.97 8.55 5.19
N LEU A 279 13.17 7.87 4.07
CA LEU A 279 14.23 8.15 3.12
C LEU A 279 13.62 8.94 1.95
N GLU A 280 14.01 10.22 1.83
CA GLU A 280 13.57 11.08 0.73
C GLU A 280 14.61 11.05 -0.38
N LEU A 281 14.15 10.72 -1.58
CA LEU A 281 15.00 10.75 -2.77
C LEU A 281 15.37 12.20 -3.13
N ARG A 282 16.64 12.41 -3.42
CA ARG A 282 17.20 13.64 -3.96
C ARG A 282 17.91 13.33 -5.27
N SER A 283 17.63 14.13 -6.27
CA SER A 283 18.27 14.07 -7.59
C SER A 283 18.05 15.38 -8.34
N ALA A 284 18.75 15.55 -9.44
CA ALA A 284 18.55 16.71 -10.32
C ALA A 284 17.09 16.83 -10.79
N LEU A 285 16.44 15.71 -11.11
CA LEU A 285 15.05 15.71 -11.60
C LEU A 285 14.04 16.02 -10.49
N VAL A 286 14.22 15.45 -9.29
CA VAL A 286 13.37 15.72 -8.12
C VAL A 286 13.47 17.19 -7.74
N TYR A 287 14.69 17.71 -7.65
CA TYR A 287 14.92 19.11 -7.32
C TYR A 287 14.32 20.06 -8.37
N ALA A 288 14.50 19.75 -9.66
CA ALA A 288 13.91 20.53 -10.75
C ALA A 288 12.37 20.56 -10.66
N LYS A 289 11.75 19.45 -10.24
CA LYS A 289 10.31 19.35 -10.08
C LYS A 289 9.81 20.16 -8.88
N GLU A 290 10.54 20.15 -7.77
CA GLU A 290 10.20 20.86 -6.53
C GLU A 290 10.44 22.38 -6.63
N CYS A 291 11.59 22.77 -7.17
CA CYS A 291 12.06 24.16 -7.13
C CYS A 291 11.94 24.90 -8.47
N GLY A 292 11.61 24.20 -9.58
CA GLY A 292 11.57 24.79 -10.92
C GLY A 292 12.94 25.06 -11.54
N GLU A 293 14.05 24.74 -10.84
CA GLU A 293 15.41 24.98 -11.26
C GLU A 293 16.17 23.66 -11.48
N ILE A 294 17.09 23.65 -12.43
CA ILE A 294 17.92 22.48 -12.69
C ILE A 294 19.25 22.63 -11.95
N SER A 295 19.59 21.63 -11.18
CA SER A 295 20.83 21.53 -10.42
C SER A 295 21.47 20.15 -10.61
N ASP A 296 22.80 20.08 -10.52
CA ASP A 296 23.57 18.84 -10.64
C ASP A 296 23.56 18.06 -9.31
N ILE A 297 22.37 17.66 -8.86
CA ILE A 297 22.20 16.86 -7.66
C ILE A 297 22.24 15.38 -8.04
N PRO A 298 23.21 14.60 -7.54
CA PRO A 298 23.26 13.17 -7.80
C PRO A 298 22.11 12.44 -7.13
N TYR A 299 21.71 11.28 -7.67
CA TYR A 299 20.72 10.39 -7.06
C TYR A 299 21.26 9.90 -5.71
N HIS A 300 20.59 10.27 -4.62
CA HIS A 300 20.88 9.83 -3.26
C HIS A 300 19.64 9.96 -2.38
N PHE A 301 19.70 9.38 -1.19
CA PHE A 301 18.64 9.54 -0.18
C PHE A 301 19.11 10.44 0.96
N THR A 302 18.22 11.32 1.41
CA THR A 302 18.33 11.99 2.70
C THR A 302 17.41 11.31 3.70
N CYS A 303 17.89 11.13 4.94
CA CYS A 303 17.09 10.52 5.98
C CYS A 303 16.44 11.60 6.83
N LYS A 304 15.11 11.53 6.97
CA LYS A 304 14.39 12.25 8.02
C LYS A 304 14.09 11.27 9.15
N ASN A 305 14.75 11.46 10.28
CA ASN A 305 14.38 10.80 11.52
C ASN A 305 13.45 11.75 12.27
N SER A 306 12.23 11.34 12.55
CA SER A 306 11.48 11.95 13.63
C SER A 306 12.15 11.50 14.93
N ALA A 307 12.70 12.44 15.70
CA ALA A 307 13.13 12.12 17.06
C ALA A 307 11.90 11.62 17.83
N PRO A 308 12.01 10.51 18.57
CA PRO A 308 10.92 10.08 19.42
C PRO A 308 10.68 11.18 20.47
N GLU A 309 9.52 11.82 20.38
CA GLU A 309 9.08 12.69 21.47
C GLU A 309 8.67 11.81 22.65
N GLN A 310 8.90 12.30 23.87
CA GLN A 310 8.52 11.59 25.08
C GLN A 310 6.99 11.51 25.16
N TYR A 311 6.46 10.28 25.34
CA TYR A 311 5.02 10.04 25.39
C TYR A 311 4.51 10.14 26.83
N ASP A 312 3.37 10.77 27.00
CA ASP A 312 2.67 10.81 28.30
C ASP A 312 1.80 9.57 28.55
N ASN A 313 1.59 8.70 27.53
CA ASN A 313 0.73 7.51 27.58
C ASN A 313 -0.60 7.77 28.31
N LEU A 314 -1.32 8.78 27.86
CA LEU A 314 -2.57 9.22 28.54
C LEU A 314 -3.74 8.26 28.31
N TYR A 315 -3.67 7.41 27.29
CA TYR A 315 -4.70 6.42 27.03
C TYR A 315 -4.32 5.08 27.68
N THR A 316 -5.13 4.66 28.64
CA THR A 316 -4.95 3.43 29.41
C THR A 316 -5.88 2.30 28.95
N GLY A 317 -6.82 2.57 28.07
CA GLY A 317 -7.73 1.58 27.49
C GLY A 317 -7.07 0.74 26.38
N THR A 318 -7.88 0.04 25.62
CA THR A 318 -7.45 -0.79 24.49
C THR A 318 -7.89 -0.16 23.17
N LEU A 319 -6.93 0.03 22.24
CA LEU A 319 -7.19 0.43 20.87
C LEU A 319 -7.33 -0.82 19.99
N HIS A 320 -8.50 -1.01 19.41
CA HIS A 320 -8.85 -2.08 18.47
C HIS A 320 -8.83 -1.51 17.06
N VAL A 321 -7.83 -1.85 16.26
CA VAL A 321 -7.73 -1.38 14.87
C VAL A 321 -8.29 -2.43 13.94
N ILE A 322 -9.29 -2.07 13.15
CA ILE A 322 -9.85 -2.93 12.11
C ILE A 322 -9.22 -2.55 10.77
N MET A 323 -8.76 -3.55 10.05
CA MET A 323 -8.19 -3.39 8.72
C MET A 323 -8.64 -4.50 7.77
N ASN A 324 -8.60 -4.19 6.48
CA ASN A 324 -8.85 -5.16 5.45
C ASN A 324 -7.84 -5.04 4.30
N ASP A 325 -8.01 -5.89 3.30
CA ASP A 325 -7.13 -5.98 2.15
C ASP A 325 -7.17 -4.76 1.20
N SER A 326 -7.96 -3.74 1.52
CA SER A 326 -7.99 -2.43 0.86
C SER A 326 -7.31 -1.32 1.67
N VAL A 327 -6.89 -1.61 2.91
CA VAL A 327 -6.08 -0.65 3.69
C VAL A 327 -4.71 -0.50 3.05
N ALA A 328 -4.35 0.74 2.66
CA ALA A 328 -3.22 0.99 1.78
C ALA A 328 -2.45 2.28 2.13
N SER A 329 -1.16 2.33 1.76
CA SER A 329 -0.36 3.56 1.80
C SER A 329 -0.37 4.22 3.20
N SER A 330 -0.83 5.47 3.31
CA SER A 330 -0.93 6.20 4.60
C SER A 330 -1.82 5.50 5.62
N ALA A 331 -2.78 4.67 5.21
CA ALA A 331 -3.57 3.87 6.14
C ALA A 331 -2.75 2.70 6.72
N GLU A 332 -1.81 2.14 5.96
CA GLU A 332 -0.84 1.19 6.51
C GLU A 332 0.13 1.86 7.48
N SER A 333 0.56 3.09 7.18
CA SER A 333 1.33 3.89 8.13
C SER A 333 0.55 4.14 9.43
N ALA A 334 -0.76 4.38 9.35
CA ALA A 334 -1.63 4.52 10.52
C ALA A 334 -1.66 3.25 11.38
N VAL A 335 -1.73 2.07 10.75
CA VAL A 335 -1.65 0.77 11.47
C VAL A 335 -0.31 0.62 12.18
N ILE A 336 0.82 0.97 11.53
CA ILE A 336 2.15 0.90 12.15
C ILE A 336 2.27 1.86 13.32
N MET A 337 1.85 3.12 13.14
CA MET A 337 1.83 4.11 14.21
C MET A 337 0.97 3.63 15.39
N ALA A 338 -0.20 3.06 15.13
CA ALA A 338 -1.04 2.50 16.18
C ALA A 338 -0.32 1.38 16.94
N LYS A 339 0.38 0.47 16.24
CA LYS A 339 1.15 -0.63 16.88
C LYS A 339 2.28 -0.15 17.78
N SER A 340 2.74 1.09 17.66
CA SER A 340 3.74 1.67 18.57
C SER A 340 3.16 2.02 19.94
N LEU A 341 1.83 2.09 20.07
CA LEU A 341 1.15 2.36 21.33
C LEU A 341 0.97 1.08 22.15
N PRO A 342 0.90 1.19 23.49
CA PRO A 342 0.54 0.05 24.33
C PRO A 342 -0.93 -0.35 24.12
N ASN A 343 -1.26 -1.62 24.39
CA ASN A 343 -2.62 -2.14 24.39
C ASN A 343 -3.36 -1.97 23.03
N VAL A 344 -2.69 -2.31 21.93
CA VAL A 344 -3.28 -2.30 20.60
C VAL A 344 -3.50 -3.72 20.10
N ILE A 345 -4.65 -3.97 19.49
CA ILE A 345 -4.98 -5.26 18.86
C ILE A 345 -5.47 -4.97 17.45
N LEU A 346 -4.90 -5.65 16.46
CA LEU A 346 -5.28 -5.55 15.05
C LEU A 346 -6.26 -6.67 14.67
N TYR A 347 -7.33 -6.31 13.98
CA TYR A 347 -8.38 -7.24 13.56
C TYR A 347 -8.63 -7.15 12.05
N GLY A 348 -9.17 -8.23 11.48
CA GLY A 348 -9.63 -8.29 10.09
C GLY A 348 -8.79 -9.19 9.21
N CYS A 349 -8.25 -8.69 8.11
CA CYS A 349 -7.29 -9.42 7.29
C CYS A 349 -6.09 -8.52 6.93
N ASN A 350 -5.10 -9.08 6.23
CA ASN A 350 -3.90 -8.33 5.89
C ASN A 350 -4.23 -7.08 5.03
N SER A 351 -3.47 -6.02 5.26
CA SER A 351 -3.53 -4.81 4.45
C SER A 351 -3.06 -5.05 3.00
N MET A 352 -3.13 -4.03 2.17
CA MET A 352 -2.78 -4.13 0.75
C MET A 352 -1.30 -4.44 0.51
N GLY A 353 -0.38 -3.92 1.33
CA GLY A 353 1.06 -4.11 1.16
C GLY A 353 1.66 -3.17 0.13
N ILE A 354 1.33 -1.89 0.20
CA ILE A 354 1.90 -0.82 -0.61
C ILE A 354 2.41 0.35 0.25
N GLY A 355 2.84 0.05 1.46
CA GLY A 355 3.26 1.06 2.43
C GLY A 355 4.76 1.36 2.44
N ARG A 356 5.58 0.71 1.60
CA ARG A 356 7.02 0.91 1.59
C ARG A 356 7.45 2.11 0.75
N PHE A 357 6.87 2.27 -0.44
CA PHE A 357 7.12 3.39 -1.33
C PHE A 357 5.95 4.36 -1.27
N GLY A 358 6.20 5.65 -1.54
CA GLY A 358 5.12 6.63 -1.52
C GLY A 358 5.58 8.05 -1.84
N ASP A 359 4.72 9.02 -1.56
CA ASP A 359 4.89 10.43 -1.93
C ASP A 359 5.03 10.56 -3.46
N LEU A 360 3.88 10.49 -4.12
CA LEU A 360 3.80 10.37 -5.57
C LEU A 360 4.11 11.69 -6.26
N CYS A 361 5.05 11.66 -7.18
CA CYS A 361 5.23 12.69 -8.18
C CYS A 361 4.70 12.21 -9.53
N ILE A 362 4.11 13.13 -10.28
CA ILE A 362 3.50 12.85 -11.57
C ILE A 362 4.39 13.36 -12.69
N TYR A 363 4.69 12.48 -13.66
CA TYR A 363 5.37 12.82 -14.90
C TYR A 363 4.47 12.44 -16.09
N TYR A 364 4.63 13.12 -17.21
CA TYR A 364 3.90 12.84 -18.43
C TYR A 364 4.88 12.52 -19.55
N LEU A 365 4.71 11.40 -20.23
CA LEU A 365 5.53 11.08 -21.39
C LEU A 365 5.24 12.09 -22.50
N PRO A 366 6.29 12.59 -23.22
CA PRO A 366 6.16 13.76 -24.09
C PRO A 366 5.15 13.61 -25.23
N HIS A 367 5.07 12.44 -25.84
CA HIS A 367 4.25 12.20 -27.03
C HIS A 367 2.98 11.42 -26.71
N SER A 368 3.08 10.30 -26.02
CA SER A 368 1.91 9.48 -25.66
C SER A 368 1.04 10.10 -24.58
N GLN A 369 1.57 11.07 -23.82
CA GLN A 369 0.90 11.68 -22.66
C GLN A 369 0.50 10.66 -21.58
N ILE A 370 1.15 9.50 -21.57
CA ILE A 370 1.02 8.54 -20.49
C ILE A 370 1.45 9.21 -19.19
N THR A 371 0.60 9.10 -18.17
CA THR A 371 0.90 9.55 -16.83
C THR A 371 1.74 8.51 -16.13
N VAL A 372 2.91 8.89 -15.63
CA VAL A 372 3.80 8.08 -14.79
C VAL A 372 3.61 8.53 -13.35
N TRP A 373 3.01 7.70 -12.53
CA TRP A 373 2.92 7.89 -11.09
C TRP A 373 4.18 7.33 -10.46
N CYS A 374 5.00 8.16 -9.86
CA CYS A 374 6.37 7.81 -9.46
C CYS A 374 6.58 8.13 -7.97
N PRO A 375 6.74 7.13 -7.11
CA PRO A 375 7.02 7.36 -5.69
C PRO A 375 8.45 7.87 -5.48
N GLN A 376 8.60 8.87 -4.59
CA GLN A 376 9.86 9.55 -4.31
C GLN A 376 10.39 9.32 -2.90
N LYS A 377 9.61 8.66 -2.03
CA LYS A 377 10.03 8.33 -0.66
C LYS A 377 10.03 6.82 -0.45
N VAL A 378 10.92 6.40 0.44
CA VAL A 378 10.91 5.05 1.01
C VAL A 378 10.64 5.17 2.50
N PHE A 379 9.62 4.49 2.95
CA PHE A 379 9.30 4.35 4.37
C PHE A 379 10.01 3.09 4.87
N ASP A 380 11.04 3.29 5.69
CA ASP A 380 11.79 2.20 6.34
C ASP A 380 10.96 1.70 7.53
N ASN A 381 9.95 0.95 7.21
CA ASN A 381 8.99 0.37 8.13
C ASN A 381 8.98 -1.16 7.99
N THR A 382 8.14 -1.82 8.77
CA THR A 382 8.02 -3.28 8.76
C THR A 382 7.12 -3.81 7.65
N ILE A 383 6.60 -2.94 6.76
CA ILE A 383 5.73 -3.35 5.66
C ILE A 383 6.59 -3.88 4.53
N GLU A 384 6.35 -5.12 4.17
CA GLU A 384 6.89 -5.70 2.95
C GLU A 384 5.89 -5.49 1.82
N GLU A 385 6.37 -4.96 0.67
CA GLU A 385 5.54 -4.78 -0.52
C GLU A 385 4.87 -6.10 -0.92
N THR A 386 3.60 -6.04 -1.25
CA THR A 386 2.67 -7.13 -1.55
C THR A 386 2.18 -7.94 -0.33
N VAL A 387 2.92 -7.95 0.77
CA VAL A 387 2.57 -8.71 1.99
C VAL A 387 1.66 -7.93 2.91
N GLY A 388 2.01 -6.66 3.16
CA GLY A 388 1.27 -5.77 4.05
C GLY A 388 1.40 -6.10 5.54
N CYS A 389 0.59 -5.43 6.34
CA CYS A 389 0.43 -5.69 7.77
C CYS A 389 -0.51 -6.88 7.97
N ALA A 390 -0.13 -7.83 8.82
CA ALA A 390 -1.02 -8.90 9.26
C ALA A 390 -1.79 -8.48 10.53
N PRO A 391 -3.07 -8.85 10.69
CA PRO A 391 -3.80 -8.65 11.92
C PRO A 391 -3.32 -9.63 13.00
N ASP A 392 -3.56 -9.27 14.27
CA ASP A 392 -3.38 -10.20 15.40
C ASP A 392 -4.52 -11.22 15.44
N ILE A 393 -5.72 -10.81 15.03
CA ILE A 393 -6.93 -11.65 14.99
C ILE A 393 -7.57 -11.53 13.60
N TRP A 394 -7.61 -12.64 12.88
CA TRP A 394 -8.21 -12.73 11.56
C TRP A 394 -9.73 -12.88 11.66
N ILE A 395 -10.46 -12.11 10.89
CA ILE A 395 -11.94 -12.14 10.87
C ILE A 395 -12.41 -12.36 9.44
N ASP A 396 -13.13 -13.46 9.25
CA ASP A 396 -13.82 -13.77 8.01
C ASP A 396 -15.30 -13.36 8.15
N SER A 397 -15.56 -12.07 7.98
CA SER A 397 -16.90 -11.49 8.10
C SER A 397 -16.99 -10.15 7.40
N SER A 398 -18.12 -9.88 6.76
CA SER A 398 -18.47 -8.56 6.24
C SER A 398 -18.87 -7.56 7.34
N ASP A 399 -19.21 -8.02 8.55
CA ASP A 399 -19.50 -7.22 9.75
C ASP A 399 -18.36 -7.33 10.77
N THR A 400 -17.18 -6.86 10.41
CA THR A 400 -16.00 -6.92 11.28
C THR A 400 -16.19 -6.11 12.55
N ILE A 401 -16.80 -4.92 12.46
CA ILE A 401 -17.10 -4.07 13.64
C ILE A 401 -17.97 -4.82 14.63
N GLY A 402 -19.07 -5.44 14.16
CA GLY A 402 -19.98 -6.19 15.04
C GLY A 402 -19.32 -7.39 15.71
N VAL A 403 -18.41 -8.09 15.01
CA VAL A 403 -17.62 -9.21 15.59
C VAL A 403 -16.69 -8.70 16.68
N VAL A 404 -15.94 -7.61 16.43
CA VAL A 404 -15.02 -7.00 17.41
C VAL A 404 -15.79 -6.48 18.62
N PHE A 405 -16.90 -5.76 18.42
CA PHE A 405 -17.74 -5.24 19.49
C PHE A 405 -18.27 -6.34 20.40
N LYS A 406 -18.77 -7.44 19.83
CA LYS A 406 -19.21 -8.61 20.59
C LYS A 406 -18.06 -9.24 21.39
N HIS A 407 -16.87 -9.35 20.80
CA HIS A 407 -15.69 -9.88 21.48
C HIS A 407 -15.31 -9.05 22.69
N ILE A 408 -15.36 -7.72 22.59
CA ILE A 408 -15.08 -6.79 23.70
C ILE A 408 -16.13 -6.94 24.80
N SER A 409 -17.41 -7.01 24.43
CA SER A 409 -18.55 -7.08 25.39
C SER A 409 -18.65 -8.42 26.16
N HIS A 410 -17.90 -9.46 25.72
CA HIS A 410 -17.88 -10.77 26.35
C HIS A 410 -16.62 -11.02 27.23
N LYS A 411 -15.71 -10.05 27.29
CA LYS A 411 -14.57 -10.06 28.22
C LYS A 411 -14.91 -9.37 29.52
#